data_7d4af3f7d9a7b621ec2008938aa17294
#
_entry.id   7d4af3f7d9a7b621ec2008938aa17294
#
_cell.length_a   1.000
_cell.length_b   1.000
_cell.length_c   1.000
_cell.angle_alpha   90.00
_cell.angle_beta   90.00
_cell.angle_gamma   90.00
#
_symmetry.space_group_name_H-M   'P 1'
#
loop_
_entity.id
_entity.type
_entity.pdbx_description
1 polymer ?
#
loop_
_entity_poly.entity_id
_entity_poly.type
_entity_poly.pdbx_seq_one_letter_code
_entity_poly.pdbx_strand_id
1 'polypeptide(L)'
;MHHIRYRRLSLLWLCFLLGLTACSPLSSIPRPKQLPTRVPPISPTVSNAPVPLDLGLPPQALLSIDLGSLTSSTPMHVVISFKLNATVLHQFAANPRIRAGQSIDVPTLANQVGITDQEYQQIQQFFGGPGITLHLHKLHTSMTIDALSGVLATQLHTHFIYHTYQGAMFYFPSPAILLPRSLAQYIQGASGLDSFSKYKSPTSSINLYPLKNQANNATCVNDFDVLTPPQVSQAYGLTSLYKKGWTGKGMTIILPEFAAYSRRDVQFYLNCVGYRGKLSVVNVDNTPPHFADEEADLDIEMVAGLAPDANIVVYQTDSGNDYNRFWQKFQDIFDKISDDYSSHTQPVVVSVSWGDTEGYLTYNMLKSIDSTLQTLTTVEHINVFAASGDCGAYDSRDYPNTLNVGFPGSDPNVIGVGGTFLYIDNQGNRTREIAWDEDPHKHPSCQNQWGSGGGLSSVFARPTWQQGYAGIQNQYSNGYRQIPDVAASAYYDSVYISGQWYYSGGTSAASPIWAAGYALVQQGLVQSTGYYVAGPAVLYTLARQYASTNPFFDIQKGNNLYYPATPGWDFTTGLGTPNMNSIYNGLQFIVGA
;
A
#
# COMPACT_ATOMS: atom_id res chain seq x y z
N MET A 1 -8.96 47.91 40.44
CA MET A 1 -9.67 49.19 40.25
C MET A 1 -10.14 49.30 38.84
N HIS A 2 -11.40 49.56 38.73
CA HIS A 2 -12.31 49.87 37.63
C HIS A 2 -12.87 48.72 36.80
N HIS A 3 -14.07 48.40 37.29
CA HIS A 3 -15.21 47.86 36.56
C HIS A 3 -15.67 48.78 35.44
N ILE A 4 -16.28 48.29 34.38
CA ILE A 4 -17.55 48.76 33.84
C ILE A 4 -18.31 47.59 33.17
N ARG A 5 -19.61 47.59 33.50
CA ARG A 5 -20.66 46.61 33.24
C ARG A 5 -21.55 47.01 32.05
N TYR A 6 -22.23 45.98 31.49
CA TYR A 6 -23.60 45.91 30.94
C TYR A 6 -24.01 46.67 29.68
N ARG A 7 -24.65 45.94 28.74
CA ARG A 7 -26.11 45.88 28.63
C ARG A 7 -26.59 44.84 27.62
N ARG A 8 -27.54 44.00 28.09
CA ARG A 8 -28.52 43.25 27.30
C ARG A 8 -29.60 44.19 26.78
N LEU A 9 -30.21 43.85 25.61
CA LEU A 9 -31.61 44.22 25.33
C LEU A 9 -32.23 43.10 24.47
N SER A 10 -33.24 42.51 25.06
CA SER A 10 -34.30 41.68 24.46
C SER A 10 -35.51 42.58 24.22
N LEU A 11 -36.32 42.28 23.19
CA LEU A 11 -37.78 42.53 23.08
C LEU A 11 -38.28 41.90 21.76
N LEU A 12 -39.06 40.87 21.78
CA LEU A 12 -40.51 40.68 21.98
C LEU A 12 -41.36 40.98 20.72
N TRP A 13 -41.92 39.93 20.19
CA TRP A 13 -43.29 39.60 19.79
C TRP A 13 -44.23 40.71 19.29
N LEU A 14 -44.89 40.46 18.12
CA LEU A 14 -46.34 40.65 18.02
C LEU A 14 -46.96 39.80 16.85
N CYS A 15 -47.95 38.98 17.21
CA CYS A 15 -48.90 38.40 16.31
C CYS A 15 -50.00 39.43 15.96
N PHE A 16 -50.56 39.38 14.74
CA PHE A 16 -51.98 39.73 14.53
C PHE A 16 -52.62 38.87 13.46
N LEU A 17 -53.76 38.36 13.85
CA LEU A 17 -54.75 37.55 13.13
C LEU A 17 -55.80 38.50 12.48
N LEU A 18 -56.57 37.89 11.57
CA LEU A 18 -57.91 38.21 11.11
C LEU A 18 -58.09 38.84 9.72
N GLY A 19 -58.88 38.15 8.93
CA GLY A 19 -59.93 38.68 8.18
C GLY A 19 -60.39 37.85 6.98
N LEU A 20 -61.41 37.02 7.20
CA LEU A 20 -62.26 36.39 6.16
C LEU A 20 -63.01 37.48 5.37
N THR A 21 -63.19 37.32 4.03
CA THR A 21 -64.54 37.16 3.38
C THR A 21 -64.45 37.26 1.87
N ALA A 22 -65.34 36.50 1.26
CA ALA A 22 -66.17 36.65 0.07
C ALA A 22 -65.81 35.85 -1.19
N CYS A 23 -66.70 34.87 -1.45
CA CYS A 23 -66.92 34.21 -2.74
C CYS A 23 -67.49 35.15 -3.80
N SER A 24 -67.11 34.94 -5.09
CA SER A 24 -67.97 34.85 -6.30
C SER A 24 -67.10 34.91 -7.58
N PRO A 25 -67.62 34.59 -8.80
CA PRO A 25 -67.77 33.25 -9.31
C PRO A 25 -66.93 32.98 -10.59
N LEU A 26 -66.92 31.72 -10.98
CA LEU A 26 -66.34 31.14 -12.18
C LEU A 26 -66.31 32.02 -13.43
N SER A 27 -65.15 32.18 -14.04
CA SER A 27 -65.03 32.41 -15.47
C SER A 27 -64.10 31.38 -16.06
N SER A 28 -64.56 30.80 -17.16
CA SER A 28 -64.02 29.70 -17.96
C SER A 28 -62.50 29.65 -18.10
N ILE A 29 -61.93 28.52 -17.67
CA ILE A 29 -60.54 28.14 -17.95
C ILE A 29 -60.48 27.58 -19.38
N PRO A 30 -59.61 28.10 -20.27
CA PRO A 30 -59.38 27.46 -21.57
C PRO A 30 -58.64 26.13 -21.36
N ARG A 31 -59.06 25.09 -22.09
CA ARG A 31 -58.39 23.78 -22.12
C ARG A 31 -56.94 23.95 -22.49
N PRO A 32 -55.98 23.29 -21.78
CA PRO A 32 -54.60 23.29 -22.17
C PRO A 32 -54.45 22.56 -23.52
N LYS A 33 -53.74 23.22 -24.44
CA LYS A 33 -53.30 22.60 -25.69
C LYS A 33 -52.50 21.33 -25.37
N GLN A 34 -52.78 20.25 -26.09
CA GLN A 34 -52.01 19.02 -26.04
C GLN A 34 -50.56 19.33 -26.21
N LEU A 35 -49.73 18.93 -25.21
CA LEU A 35 -48.27 18.89 -25.32
C LEU A 35 -47.89 17.93 -26.46
N PRO A 36 -46.87 18.26 -27.25
CA PRO A 36 -46.39 17.38 -28.29
C PRO A 36 -45.94 16.05 -27.67
N THR A 37 -46.30 14.97 -28.32
CA THR A 37 -45.93 13.60 -28.05
C THR A 37 -44.46 13.52 -27.71
N ARG A 38 -44.11 12.95 -26.52
CA ARG A 38 -42.77 12.61 -26.11
C ARG A 38 -42.05 11.87 -27.24
N VAL A 39 -41.03 12.50 -27.81
CA VAL A 39 -40.07 11.80 -28.64
C VAL A 39 -39.43 10.76 -27.72
N PRO A 40 -39.39 9.47 -28.08
CA PRO A 40 -38.72 8.46 -27.28
C PRO A 40 -37.28 8.89 -27.12
N PRO A 41 -36.65 8.70 -25.93
CA PRO A 41 -35.26 9.01 -25.73
C PRO A 41 -34.47 8.22 -26.77
N ILE A 42 -33.72 8.91 -27.60
CA ILE A 42 -32.73 8.32 -28.48
C ILE A 42 -31.71 7.69 -27.52
N SER A 43 -31.76 6.36 -27.38
CA SER A 43 -30.65 5.65 -26.73
C SER A 43 -29.38 6.08 -27.41
N PRO A 44 -28.36 6.56 -26.69
CA PRO A 44 -27.11 6.88 -27.32
C PRO A 44 -26.59 5.60 -27.99
N THR A 45 -26.54 5.58 -29.30
CA THR A 45 -25.85 4.53 -30.05
C THR A 45 -24.42 4.60 -29.62
N VAL A 46 -23.99 3.67 -28.76
CA VAL A 46 -22.59 3.53 -28.35
C VAL A 46 -21.81 3.30 -29.63
N SER A 47 -20.99 4.24 -30.01
CA SER A 47 -20.11 4.13 -31.17
C SER A 47 -19.24 2.88 -31.00
N ASN A 48 -19.21 2.01 -32.00
CA ASN A 48 -18.32 0.84 -32.03
C ASN A 48 -16.87 1.20 -32.41
N ALA A 49 -16.58 2.49 -32.56
CA ALA A 49 -15.23 2.94 -32.89
C ALA A 49 -14.21 2.50 -31.82
N PRO A 50 -13.02 2.04 -32.24
CA PRO A 50 -11.92 1.75 -31.33
C PRO A 50 -11.59 2.96 -30.45
N VAL A 51 -11.08 2.71 -29.25
CA VAL A 51 -10.62 3.75 -28.32
C VAL A 51 -9.13 3.62 -28.05
N PRO A 52 -8.40 4.72 -27.91
CA PRO A 52 -6.98 4.65 -27.55
C PRO A 52 -6.84 4.07 -26.14
N LEU A 53 -5.85 3.19 -25.96
CA LEU A 53 -5.40 2.77 -24.64
C LEU A 53 -4.73 3.96 -23.99
N ASP A 54 -5.31 4.42 -22.87
CA ASP A 54 -4.72 5.49 -22.07
C ASP A 54 -3.59 4.92 -21.21
N LEU A 55 -2.37 5.38 -21.42
CA LEU A 55 -1.20 5.00 -20.62
C LEU A 55 -1.01 5.90 -19.40
N GLY A 56 -1.86 6.91 -19.21
CA GLY A 56 -1.75 7.84 -18.09
C GLY A 56 -0.45 8.63 -18.08
N LEU A 57 0.16 8.83 -19.26
CA LEU A 57 1.39 9.60 -19.39
C LEU A 57 1.13 11.05 -18.99
N PRO A 58 2.03 11.66 -18.19
CA PRO A 58 1.86 13.04 -17.81
C PRO A 58 2.04 13.98 -19.02
N PRO A 59 1.48 15.20 -18.99
CA PRO A 59 1.57 16.16 -20.10
C PRO A 59 3.01 16.44 -20.56
N GLN A 60 3.99 16.30 -19.67
CA GLN A 60 5.40 16.46 -19.97
C GLN A 60 5.92 15.43 -20.96
N ALA A 61 5.38 14.22 -20.97
CA ALA A 61 5.73 13.18 -21.94
C ALA A 61 5.38 13.63 -23.37
N LEU A 62 4.31 14.40 -23.53
CA LEU A 62 3.87 14.94 -24.82
C LEU A 62 4.76 16.08 -25.36
N LEU A 63 5.59 16.68 -24.48
CA LEU A 63 6.57 17.71 -24.82
C LEU A 63 7.97 17.15 -25.07
N SER A 64 8.12 15.83 -25.05
CA SER A 64 9.39 15.14 -25.22
C SER A 64 9.87 15.16 -26.68
N ILE A 65 11.18 15.02 -26.88
CA ILE A 65 11.81 14.95 -28.18
C ILE A 65 11.89 13.49 -28.63
N ASP A 66 11.40 13.17 -29.81
CA ASP A 66 11.53 11.86 -30.45
C ASP A 66 13.01 11.59 -30.79
N LEU A 67 13.52 10.44 -30.37
CA LEU A 67 14.88 9.96 -30.60
C LEU A 67 14.93 8.76 -31.56
N GLY A 68 13.79 8.32 -32.09
CA GLY A 68 13.68 7.19 -33.01
C GLY A 68 13.13 5.91 -32.34
N SER A 69 12.96 4.89 -33.16
CA SER A 69 12.29 3.65 -32.75
C SER A 69 13.10 2.82 -31.76
N LEU A 70 12.42 2.21 -30.82
CA LEU A 70 12.96 1.12 -30.00
C LEU A 70 13.43 -0.03 -30.91
N THR A 71 14.57 -0.62 -30.59
CA THR A 71 15.12 -1.76 -31.36
C THR A 71 14.12 -2.91 -31.38
N SER A 72 13.78 -3.41 -32.57
CA SER A 72 12.74 -4.44 -32.77
C SER A 72 13.00 -5.77 -32.04
N SER A 73 14.25 -6.03 -31.64
CA SER A 73 14.67 -7.18 -30.87
C SER A 73 14.67 -6.96 -29.35
N THR A 74 14.22 -5.80 -28.86
CA THR A 74 14.15 -5.55 -27.43
C THR A 74 13.06 -6.40 -26.80
N PRO A 75 13.37 -7.24 -25.78
CA PRO A 75 12.35 -7.96 -25.06
C PRO A 75 11.41 -6.98 -24.33
N MET A 76 10.12 -7.21 -24.48
CA MET A 76 9.07 -6.49 -23.77
C MET A 76 8.29 -7.47 -22.90
N HIS A 77 8.05 -7.04 -21.69
CA HIS A 77 7.21 -7.68 -20.70
C HIS A 77 6.09 -6.70 -20.34
N VAL A 78 4.85 -7.08 -20.60
CA VAL A 78 3.68 -6.20 -20.43
C VAL A 78 2.67 -6.90 -19.55
N VAL A 79 2.16 -6.20 -18.54
CA VAL A 79 1.05 -6.69 -17.72
C VAL A 79 -0.20 -5.88 -18.05
N ILE A 80 -1.27 -6.58 -18.39
CA ILE A 80 -2.61 -6.00 -18.55
C ILE A 80 -3.44 -6.36 -17.32
N SER A 81 -3.82 -5.37 -16.54
CA SER A 81 -4.70 -5.54 -15.39
C SER A 81 -6.15 -5.36 -15.81
N PHE A 82 -7.02 -6.23 -15.32
CA PHE A 82 -8.44 -6.20 -15.63
C PHE A 82 -9.24 -5.52 -14.52
N LYS A 83 -10.39 -4.96 -14.90
CA LYS A 83 -11.34 -4.40 -13.94
C LYS A 83 -11.96 -5.52 -13.13
N LEU A 84 -11.85 -5.41 -11.82
CA LEU A 84 -12.44 -6.35 -10.90
C LEU A 84 -13.96 -6.13 -10.81
N ASN A 85 -14.70 -7.21 -10.54
CA ASN A 85 -16.14 -7.15 -10.36
C ASN A 85 -16.51 -6.42 -9.06
N ALA A 86 -16.96 -5.17 -9.18
CA ALA A 86 -17.28 -4.31 -8.03
C ALA A 86 -18.33 -4.92 -7.08
N THR A 87 -19.30 -5.69 -7.59
CA THR A 87 -20.31 -6.35 -6.75
C THR A 87 -19.69 -7.42 -5.87
N VAL A 88 -18.79 -8.22 -6.43
CA VAL A 88 -18.07 -9.28 -5.71
C VAL A 88 -17.12 -8.66 -4.68
N LEU A 89 -16.35 -7.64 -5.07
CA LEU A 89 -15.48 -6.91 -4.15
C LEU A 89 -16.27 -6.33 -2.96
N HIS A 90 -17.43 -5.74 -3.23
CA HIS A 90 -18.27 -5.22 -2.16
C HIS A 90 -18.77 -6.31 -1.20
N GLN A 91 -19.09 -7.51 -1.70
CA GLN A 91 -19.48 -8.65 -0.88
C GLN A 91 -18.34 -9.11 0.03
N PHE A 92 -17.11 -9.19 -0.49
CA PHE A 92 -15.91 -9.52 0.31
C PHE A 92 -15.63 -8.46 1.37
N ALA A 93 -15.63 -7.19 0.99
CA ALA A 93 -15.37 -6.07 1.89
C ALA A 93 -16.42 -5.94 3.02
N ALA A 94 -17.66 -6.37 2.78
CA ALA A 94 -18.75 -6.33 3.76
C ALA A 94 -18.57 -7.36 4.89
N ASN A 95 -17.77 -8.41 4.68
CA ASN A 95 -17.52 -9.44 5.69
C ASN A 95 -16.03 -9.58 5.96
N PRO A 96 -15.48 -8.86 6.93
CA PRO A 96 -14.06 -8.89 7.24
C PRO A 96 -13.61 -10.19 7.94
N ARG A 97 -14.54 -11.09 8.27
CA ARG A 97 -14.27 -12.38 8.93
C ARG A 97 -14.00 -13.48 7.92
N ILE A 98 -12.84 -14.06 7.99
CA ILE A 98 -12.43 -15.17 7.10
C ILE A 98 -12.25 -16.42 7.96
N ARG A 99 -12.89 -17.53 7.57
CA ARG A 99 -12.75 -18.80 8.27
C ARG A 99 -11.45 -19.48 7.89
N ALA A 100 -10.59 -19.73 8.85
CA ALA A 100 -9.37 -20.48 8.64
C ALA A 100 -9.65 -21.94 8.27
N GLY A 101 -8.82 -22.53 7.42
CA GLY A 101 -8.96 -23.90 6.97
C GLY A 101 -10.01 -24.11 5.85
N GLN A 102 -10.70 -23.07 5.43
CA GLN A 102 -11.65 -23.16 4.30
C GLN A 102 -10.89 -23.02 2.97
N SER A 103 -10.99 -24.03 2.11
CA SER A 103 -10.44 -23.94 0.75
C SER A 103 -11.32 -23.09 -0.14
N ILE A 104 -10.68 -22.35 -1.04
CA ILE A 104 -11.33 -21.53 -2.07
C ILE A 104 -11.31 -22.31 -3.38
N ASP A 105 -12.44 -22.37 -4.07
CA ASP A 105 -12.49 -22.86 -5.46
C ASP A 105 -12.01 -21.76 -6.40
N VAL A 106 -10.71 -21.76 -6.67
CA VAL A 106 -10.02 -20.72 -7.46
C VAL A 106 -10.62 -20.56 -8.86
N PRO A 107 -10.91 -21.61 -9.64
CA PRO A 107 -11.51 -21.45 -10.97
C PRO A 107 -12.89 -20.76 -10.95
N THR A 108 -13.73 -21.12 -9.99
CA THR A 108 -15.03 -20.45 -9.82
C THR A 108 -14.87 -18.99 -9.40
N LEU A 109 -13.97 -18.72 -8.45
CA LEU A 109 -13.68 -17.37 -7.96
C LEU A 109 -13.11 -16.48 -9.07
N ALA A 110 -12.19 -17.00 -9.88
CA ALA A 110 -11.57 -16.28 -11.00
C ALA A 110 -12.62 -15.71 -11.96
N ASN A 111 -13.57 -16.54 -12.39
CA ASN A 111 -14.67 -16.12 -13.28
C ASN A 111 -15.68 -15.15 -12.62
N GLN A 112 -15.66 -15.03 -11.30
CA GLN A 112 -16.52 -14.07 -10.58
C GLN A 112 -15.83 -12.72 -10.35
N VAL A 113 -14.53 -12.74 -10.08
CA VAL A 113 -13.74 -11.56 -9.67
C VAL A 113 -13.12 -10.86 -10.86
N GLY A 114 -12.44 -11.60 -11.72
CA GLY A 114 -11.75 -11.10 -12.91
C GLY A 114 -12.59 -11.26 -14.17
N ILE A 115 -11.91 -11.37 -15.30
CA ILE A 115 -12.56 -11.67 -16.60
C ILE A 115 -12.95 -13.14 -16.67
N THR A 116 -14.05 -13.41 -17.38
CA THR A 116 -14.48 -14.78 -17.65
C THR A 116 -13.61 -15.45 -18.71
N ASP A 117 -13.64 -16.79 -18.78
CA ASP A 117 -12.93 -17.55 -19.82
C ASP A 117 -13.33 -17.10 -21.23
N GLN A 118 -14.60 -16.74 -21.44
CA GLN A 118 -15.08 -16.24 -22.74
C GLN A 118 -14.51 -14.87 -23.08
N GLU A 119 -14.41 -13.97 -22.13
CA GLU A 119 -13.81 -12.65 -22.29
C GLU A 119 -12.30 -12.78 -22.54
N TYR A 120 -11.64 -13.69 -21.82
CA TYR A 120 -10.22 -14.00 -22.06
C TYR A 120 -9.96 -14.46 -23.50
N GLN A 121 -10.80 -15.30 -24.07
CA GLN A 121 -10.65 -15.72 -25.47
C GLN A 121 -10.65 -14.54 -26.45
N GLN A 122 -11.48 -13.52 -26.22
CA GLN A 122 -11.48 -12.30 -27.06
C GLN A 122 -10.21 -11.48 -26.87
N ILE A 123 -9.72 -11.37 -25.63
CA ILE A 123 -8.47 -10.67 -25.30
C ILE A 123 -7.28 -11.41 -25.93
N GLN A 124 -7.26 -12.74 -25.84
CA GLN A 124 -6.23 -13.59 -26.45
C GLN A 124 -6.18 -13.43 -27.97
N GLN A 125 -7.32 -13.30 -28.64
CA GLN A 125 -7.37 -13.05 -30.09
C GLN A 125 -6.78 -11.69 -30.46
N PHE A 126 -6.90 -10.68 -29.61
CA PHE A 126 -6.39 -9.34 -29.86
C PHE A 126 -4.89 -9.21 -29.58
N PHE A 127 -4.45 -9.70 -28.41
CA PHE A 127 -3.06 -9.54 -27.97
C PHE A 127 -2.14 -10.67 -28.44
N GLY A 128 -2.69 -11.88 -28.70
CA GLY A 128 -1.92 -13.05 -29.05
C GLY A 128 -1.55 -13.11 -30.54
N GLY A 129 -0.45 -13.78 -30.84
CA GLY A 129 0.04 -13.98 -32.21
C GLY A 129 1.37 -14.76 -32.21
N PRO A 130 1.92 -15.06 -33.40
CA PRO A 130 3.22 -15.71 -33.52
C PRO A 130 4.31 -14.90 -32.81
N GLY A 131 5.06 -15.52 -31.90
CA GLY A 131 6.13 -14.88 -31.13
C GLY A 131 5.65 -14.06 -29.95
N ILE A 132 4.39 -14.21 -29.55
CA ILE A 132 3.81 -13.63 -28.33
C ILE A 132 3.43 -14.75 -27.37
N THR A 133 3.89 -14.67 -26.13
CA THR A 133 3.48 -15.56 -25.04
C THR A 133 2.51 -14.81 -24.16
N LEU A 134 1.37 -15.43 -23.85
CA LEU A 134 0.37 -14.89 -22.94
C LEU A 134 0.25 -15.80 -21.72
N HIS A 135 0.25 -15.21 -20.53
CA HIS A 135 0.01 -15.91 -19.29
C HIS A 135 -1.13 -15.22 -18.52
N LEU A 136 -2.26 -15.89 -18.36
CA LEU A 136 -3.37 -15.41 -17.54
C LEU A 136 -3.14 -15.85 -16.10
N HIS A 137 -3.15 -14.91 -15.16
CA HIS A 137 -3.01 -15.18 -13.73
C HIS A 137 -4.24 -15.91 -13.18
N LYS A 138 -4.06 -16.68 -12.11
CA LYS A 138 -5.05 -17.67 -11.62
C LYS A 138 -6.42 -17.09 -11.28
N LEU A 139 -6.48 -15.84 -10.82
CA LEU A 139 -7.76 -15.16 -10.50
C LEU A 139 -8.33 -14.34 -11.66
N HIS A 140 -7.74 -14.43 -12.86
CA HIS A 140 -8.15 -13.71 -14.06
C HIS A 140 -8.19 -12.19 -13.87
N THR A 141 -7.40 -11.66 -12.96
CA THR A 141 -7.34 -10.23 -12.62
C THR A 141 -6.27 -9.49 -13.40
N SER A 142 -5.29 -10.24 -13.93
CA SER A 142 -4.23 -9.71 -14.79
C SER A 142 -3.75 -10.78 -15.79
N MET A 143 -3.05 -10.32 -16.82
CA MET A 143 -2.42 -11.14 -17.86
C MET A 143 -1.06 -10.58 -18.22
N THR A 144 -0.07 -11.43 -18.29
CA THR A 144 1.27 -11.10 -18.77
C THR A 144 1.43 -11.38 -20.26
N ILE A 145 2.13 -10.51 -20.97
CA ILE A 145 2.46 -10.62 -22.39
C ILE A 145 3.97 -10.49 -22.55
N ASP A 146 4.62 -11.55 -23.04
CA ASP A 146 6.04 -11.55 -23.35
C ASP A 146 6.23 -11.62 -24.87
N ALA A 147 6.95 -10.65 -25.43
CA ALA A 147 7.24 -10.57 -26.87
C ALA A 147 8.47 -9.71 -27.15
N LEU A 148 9.01 -9.81 -28.35
CA LEU A 148 9.93 -8.78 -28.85
C LEU A 148 9.15 -7.52 -29.28
N SER A 149 9.73 -6.37 -29.06
CA SER A 149 9.10 -5.05 -29.35
C SER A 149 8.59 -4.94 -30.79
N GLY A 150 9.33 -5.45 -31.78
CA GLY A 150 8.91 -5.44 -33.18
C GLY A 150 7.71 -6.36 -33.46
N VAL A 151 7.62 -7.49 -32.75
CA VAL A 151 6.47 -8.42 -32.83
C VAL A 151 5.24 -7.76 -32.22
N LEU A 152 5.39 -7.22 -31.01
CA LEU A 152 4.29 -6.55 -30.30
C LEU A 152 3.83 -5.28 -31.03
N ALA A 153 4.75 -4.50 -31.57
CA ALA A 153 4.44 -3.33 -32.39
C ALA A 153 3.60 -3.68 -33.62
N THR A 154 3.94 -4.79 -34.31
CA THR A 154 3.18 -5.30 -35.45
C THR A 154 1.77 -5.74 -35.03
N GLN A 155 1.66 -6.50 -33.94
CA GLN A 155 0.38 -6.99 -33.40
C GLN A 155 -0.55 -5.87 -32.98
N LEU A 156 0.01 -4.81 -32.37
CA LEU A 156 -0.77 -3.68 -31.83
C LEU A 156 -0.88 -2.50 -32.79
N HIS A 157 -0.37 -2.64 -34.03
CA HIS A 157 -0.40 -1.60 -35.07
C HIS A 157 0.19 -0.25 -34.60
N THR A 158 1.33 -0.30 -33.92
CA THR A 158 2.03 0.86 -33.37
C THR A 158 3.54 0.78 -33.61
N HIS A 159 4.29 1.76 -33.10
CA HIS A 159 5.74 1.72 -32.96
C HIS A 159 6.09 2.16 -31.55
N PHE A 160 7.07 1.52 -30.92
CA PHE A 160 7.62 1.99 -29.65
C PHE A 160 8.75 2.98 -29.96
N ILE A 161 8.59 4.22 -29.54
CA ILE A 161 9.50 5.32 -29.84
C ILE A 161 10.19 5.78 -28.57
N TYR A 162 11.52 5.92 -28.64
CA TYR A 162 12.29 6.56 -27.58
C TYR A 162 12.07 8.07 -27.59
N HIS A 163 11.94 8.63 -26.43
CA HIS A 163 11.80 10.04 -26.17
C HIS A 163 12.77 10.51 -25.11
N THR A 164 13.07 11.81 -25.09
CA THR A 164 13.80 12.44 -23.99
C THR A 164 13.09 13.70 -23.50
N TYR A 165 13.07 13.86 -22.19
CA TYR A 165 12.57 15.06 -21.52
C TYR A 165 13.44 15.34 -20.29
N GLN A 166 14.03 16.54 -20.21
CA GLN A 166 14.92 16.95 -19.11
C GLN A 166 16.04 15.96 -18.80
N GLY A 167 16.62 15.35 -19.84
CA GLY A 167 17.71 14.38 -19.71
C GLY A 167 17.28 12.96 -19.36
N ALA A 168 16.02 12.72 -19.05
CA ALA A 168 15.48 11.39 -18.89
C ALA A 168 15.09 10.78 -20.23
N MET A 169 15.41 9.51 -20.43
CA MET A 169 15.06 8.73 -21.61
C MET A 169 13.96 7.72 -21.24
N PHE A 170 12.94 7.62 -22.08
CA PHE A 170 11.83 6.66 -21.93
C PHE A 170 11.22 6.36 -23.30
N TYR A 171 10.47 5.28 -23.40
CA TYR A 171 9.71 4.98 -24.62
C TYR A 171 8.21 4.91 -24.34
N PHE A 172 7.41 5.10 -25.38
CA PHE A 172 5.97 4.80 -25.40
C PHE A 172 5.49 4.55 -26.83
N PRO A 173 4.29 3.93 -27.01
CA PRO A 173 3.76 3.61 -28.34
C PRO A 173 3.28 4.86 -29.09
N SER A 174 3.68 5.00 -30.36
CA SER A 174 3.22 6.04 -31.29
C SER A 174 3.03 5.42 -32.69
N PRO A 175 1.82 5.47 -33.29
CA PRO A 175 0.58 6.04 -32.74
C PRO A 175 0.06 5.27 -31.51
N ALA A 176 -0.88 5.86 -30.79
CA ALA A 176 -1.52 5.22 -29.64
C ALA A 176 -2.16 3.88 -30.04
N ILE A 177 -2.06 2.89 -29.16
CA ILE A 177 -2.69 1.58 -29.34
C ILE A 177 -4.21 1.74 -29.31
N LEU A 178 -4.90 1.28 -30.34
CA LEU A 178 -6.35 1.35 -30.46
C LEU A 178 -6.98 0.03 -30.05
N LEU A 179 -7.74 0.05 -28.96
CA LEU A 179 -8.49 -1.10 -28.46
C LEU A 179 -9.92 -1.13 -29.04
N PRO A 180 -10.42 -2.29 -29.48
CA PRO A 180 -11.85 -2.46 -29.65
C PRO A 180 -12.58 -2.05 -28.37
N ARG A 181 -13.65 -1.28 -28.48
CA ARG A 181 -14.44 -0.82 -27.31
C ARG A 181 -14.93 -1.98 -26.44
N SER A 182 -15.23 -3.12 -27.07
CA SER A 182 -15.61 -4.36 -26.37
C SER A 182 -14.51 -4.91 -25.47
N LEU A 183 -13.23 -4.63 -25.74
CA LEU A 183 -12.10 -5.05 -24.90
C LEU A 183 -11.70 -3.97 -23.89
N ALA A 184 -11.73 -2.70 -24.31
CA ALA A 184 -11.37 -1.57 -23.44
C ALA A 184 -12.20 -1.49 -22.15
N GLN A 185 -13.44 -2.03 -22.16
CA GLN A 185 -14.29 -2.06 -20.97
C GLN A 185 -13.73 -2.96 -19.86
N TYR A 186 -12.93 -3.98 -20.18
CA TYR A 186 -12.37 -4.92 -19.21
C TYR A 186 -11.01 -4.47 -18.67
N ILE A 187 -10.30 -3.60 -19.37
CA ILE A 187 -8.93 -3.20 -19.01
C ILE A 187 -8.99 -2.10 -17.94
N GLN A 188 -8.29 -2.33 -16.83
CA GLN A 188 -8.08 -1.37 -15.76
C GLN A 188 -6.81 -0.55 -16.00
N GLY A 189 -5.73 -1.20 -16.41
CA GLY A 189 -4.44 -0.61 -16.66
C GLY A 189 -3.54 -1.53 -17.48
N ALA A 190 -2.42 -0.98 -17.93
CA ALA A 190 -1.38 -1.73 -18.63
C ALA A 190 -0.01 -1.20 -18.23
N SER A 191 0.88 -2.05 -17.77
CA SER A 191 2.27 -1.70 -17.48
C SER A 191 3.20 -2.31 -18.53
N GLY A 192 4.37 -1.68 -18.75
CA GLY A 192 5.38 -2.18 -19.71
C GLY A 192 5.20 -1.76 -21.16
N LEU A 193 4.12 -1.07 -21.52
CA LEU A 193 3.95 -0.45 -22.82
C LEU A 193 4.67 0.91 -22.92
N ASP A 194 5.03 1.47 -21.79
CA ASP A 194 5.90 2.63 -21.63
C ASP A 194 6.98 2.38 -20.57
N SER A 195 8.01 3.21 -20.57
CA SER A 195 9.05 3.21 -19.54
C SER A 195 9.19 4.57 -18.87
N PHE A 196 8.09 5.32 -18.76
CA PHE A 196 8.10 6.64 -18.15
C PHE A 196 8.19 6.56 -16.63
N SER A 197 7.54 5.58 -16.01
CA SER A 197 7.60 5.35 -14.57
C SER A 197 9.02 5.04 -14.13
N LYS A 198 9.48 5.69 -13.06
CA LYS A 198 10.85 5.59 -12.56
C LYS A 198 10.83 5.11 -11.13
N TYR A 199 11.88 4.43 -10.75
CA TYR A 199 12.27 4.21 -9.39
C TYR A 199 13.62 4.91 -9.18
N LYS A 200 13.69 5.75 -8.20
CA LYS A 200 14.95 6.32 -7.76
C LYS A 200 15.27 5.73 -6.41
N SER A 201 15.92 4.57 -6.44
CA SER A 201 16.41 3.96 -5.20
C SER A 201 16.91 5.05 -4.25
N PRO A 202 16.39 5.11 -3.05
CA PRO A 202 17.06 5.86 -2.00
C PRO A 202 18.51 5.35 -1.99
N THR A 203 19.50 6.21 -2.29
CA THR A 203 20.90 5.84 -2.10
C THR A 203 21.08 5.45 -0.64
N SER A 204 21.32 4.16 -0.37
CA SER A 204 21.19 3.51 0.93
C SER A 204 19.86 3.84 1.61
N SER A 205 18.89 2.99 1.39
CA SER A 205 17.56 3.10 1.98
C SER A 205 17.56 2.96 3.50
N ILE A 206 18.62 2.40 4.07
CA ILE A 206 18.75 2.21 5.50
C ILE A 206 19.85 3.11 6.03
N ASN A 207 19.52 3.95 7.01
CA ASN A 207 20.52 4.64 7.79
C ASN A 207 21.12 3.67 8.81
N LEU A 208 22.29 3.15 8.52
CA LEU A 208 23.03 2.25 9.40
C LEU A 208 24.02 3.03 10.27
N TYR A 209 23.90 2.87 11.57
CA TYR A 209 24.79 3.50 12.54
C TYR A 209 25.55 2.42 13.33
N PRO A 210 26.89 2.37 13.25
CA PRO A 210 27.67 1.34 13.93
C PRO A 210 27.57 1.50 15.44
N LEU A 211 27.42 0.38 16.15
CA LEU A 211 27.43 0.37 17.62
C LEU A 211 28.84 0.63 18.16
N LYS A 212 28.94 1.53 19.14
CA LYS A 212 30.24 2.06 19.61
C LYS A 212 31.14 1.07 20.37
N ASN A 213 30.62 -0.03 20.91
CA ASN A 213 31.35 -0.92 21.83
C ASN A 213 31.40 -2.38 21.35
N GLN A 214 31.71 -2.62 20.10
CA GLN A 214 31.85 -3.99 19.57
C GLN A 214 33.20 -4.60 19.95
N ALA A 215 33.32 -5.16 21.15
CA ALA A 215 34.53 -5.83 21.58
C ALA A 215 34.82 -7.15 20.84
N ASN A 216 33.77 -7.82 20.31
CA ASN A 216 33.84 -9.01 19.45
C ASN A 216 32.62 -9.08 18.56
N ASN A 217 32.78 -9.00 17.26
CA ASN A 217 31.74 -9.07 16.24
C ASN A 217 30.96 -10.40 16.20
N ALA A 218 31.34 -11.39 17.02
CA ALA A 218 30.77 -12.73 17.03
C ALA A 218 29.78 -13.00 18.18
N THR A 219 29.42 -11.98 18.97
CA THR A 219 28.46 -12.14 20.08
C THR A 219 27.13 -11.51 19.74
N CYS A 220 26.04 -12.12 20.22
CA CYS A 220 24.69 -11.55 20.10
C CYS A 220 24.60 -10.22 20.87
N VAL A 221 23.86 -9.24 20.34
CA VAL A 221 23.72 -7.90 20.94
C VAL A 221 23.11 -7.98 22.34
N ASN A 222 23.81 -7.35 23.28
CA ASN A 222 23.32 -7.07 24.64
C ASN A 222 23.49 -5.58 24.99
N ASP A 223 23.60 -4.70 23.98
CA ASP A 223 23.82 -3.27 24.21
C ASP A 223 22.50 -2.57 24.52
N PHE A 224 22.49 -1.80 25.60
CA PHE A 224 21.31 -1.08 26.06
C PHE A 224 21.01 0.22 25.30
N ASP A 225 21.92 0.62 24.40
CA ASP A 225 21.76 1.86 23.60
C ASP A 225 20.96 1.63 22.31
N VAL A 226 20.47 0.40 22.07
CA VAL A 226 19.68 0.03 20.89
C VAL A 226 18.46 -0.77 21.28
N LEU A 227 17.43 -0.76 20.42
CA LEU A 227 16.23 -1.56 20.60
C LEU A 227 16.47 -2.99 20.10
N THR A 228 16.43 -3.92 21.02
CA THR A 228 16.49 -5.36 20.69
C THR A 228 15.09 -5.95 20.52
N PRO A 229 14.90 -7.07 19.79
CA PRO A 229 13.60 -7.68 19.60
C PRO A 229 12.80 -7.95 20.90
N PRO A 230 13.42 -8.41 22.02
CA PRO A 230 12.71 -8.52 23.29
C PRO A 230 12.18 -7.20 23.85
N GLN A 231 12.91 -6.09 23.66
CA GLN A 231 12.51 -4.76 24.12
C GLN A 231 11.34 -4.22 23.28
N VAL A 232 11.43 -4.33 21.95
CA VAL A 232 10.33 -3.99 21.02
C VAL A 232 9.09 -4.83 21.33
N SER A 233 9.28 -6.14 21.58
CA SER A 233 8.21 -7.06 21.94
C SER A 233 7.50 -6.67 23.25
N GLN A 234 8.25 -6.22 24.25
CA GLN A 234 7.70 -5.73 25.51
C GLN A 234 6.96 -4.41 25.30
N ALA A 235 7.55 -3.45 24.60
CA ALA A 235 6.97 -2.12 24.37
C ALA A 235 5.64 -2.18 23.60
N TYR A 236 5.52 -3.09 22.63
CA TYR A 236 4.35 -3.24 21.78
C TYR A 236 3.41 -4.39 22.16
N GLY A 237 3.62 -5.01 23.33
CA GLY A 237 2.70 -5.98 23.90
C GLY A 237 2.76 -7.39 23.32
N LEU A 238 3.79 -7.73 22.52
CA LEU A 238 3.97 -9.07 21.96
C LEU A 238 4.32 -10.10 23.05
N THR A 239 5.03 -9.69 24.08
CA THR A 239 5.37 -10.55 25.24
C THR A 239 4.11 -11.22 25.83
N SER A 240 2.96 -10.55 25.83
CA SER A 240 1.69 -11.12 26.29
C SER A 240 1.14 -12.18 25.33
N LEU A 241 1.42 -12.07 24.03
CA LEU A 241 1.05 -13.06 23.02
C LEU A 241 1.96 -14.29 23.13
N TYR A 242 3.26 -14.10 23.34
CA TYR A 242 4.20 -15.22 23.57
C TYR A 242 3.81 -16.07 24.79
N LYS A 243 3.37 -15.44 25.89
CA LYS A 243 2.87 -16.15 27.07
C LYS A 243 1.65 -17.03 26.79
N LYS A 244 0.90 -16.73 25.72
CA LYS A 244 -0.24 -17.54 25.24
C LYS A 244 0.19 -18.61 24.22
N GLY A 245 1.50 -18.69 23.89
CA GLY A 245 2.05 -19.63 22.91
C GLY A 245 1.94 -19.13 21.46
N TRP A 246 1.62 -17.85 21.25
CA TRP A 246 1.52 -17.27 19.90
C TRP A 246 2.85 -16.60 19.54
N THR A 247 3.59 -17.30 18.71
CA THR A 247 4.96 -16.99 18.31
C THR A 247 5.13 -16.94 16.79
N GLY A 248 4.00 -16.96 16.05
CA GLY A 248 3.95 -17.00 14.60
C GLY A 248 3.86 -18.41 14.01
N LYS A 249 3.80 -19.46 14.84
CA LYS A 249 3.76 -20.85 14.36
C LYS A 249 2.56 -21.10 13.45
N GLY A 250 2.83 -21.57 12.21
CA GLY A 250 1.83 -21.82 11.17
C GLY A 250 1.42 -20.58 10.39
N MET A 251 1.97 -19.40 10.71
CA MET A 251 1.78 -18.17 9.94
C MET A 251 2.86 -18.05 8.87
N THR A 252 2.52 -17.40 7.77
CA THR A 252 3.46 -17.05 6.70
C THR A 252 3.59 -15.54 6.61
N ILE A 253 4.83 -15.06 6.62
CA ILE A 253 5.16 -13.66 6.38
C ILE A 253 5.99 -13.61 5.11
N ILE A 254 5.54 -12.83 4.14
CA ILE A 254 6.16 -12.68 2.83
C ILE A 254 6.90 -11.35 2.78
N LEU A 255 8.11 -11.39 2.23
CA LEU A 255 8.98 -10.24 2.02
C LEU A 255 9.27 -10.12 0.53
N PRO A 256 8.68 -9.12 -0.17
CA PRO A 256 9.04 -8.77 -1.54
C PRO A 256 10.36 -8.02 -1.56
N GLU A 257 11.37 -8.58 -2.26
CA GLU A 257 12.73 -8.05 -2.29
C GLU A 257 13.25 -7.84 -3.70
N PHE A 258 13.98 -6.75 -3.91
CA PHE A 258 14.60 -6.42 -5.20
C PHE A 258 16.12 -6.54 -5.16
N ALA A 259 16.62 -7.07 -4.07
CA ALA A 259 18.01 -7.39 -3.82
C ALA A 259 18.12 -8.74 -3.10
N ALA A 260 19.29 -9.36 -3.12
CA ALA A 260 19.57 -10.54 -2.33
C ALA A 260 19.94 -10.14 -0.89
N TYR A 261 19.64 -11.01 0.07
CA TYR A 261 20.15 -10.86 1.44
C TYR A 261 21.49 -11.58 1.64
N SER A 262 22.26 -11.16 2.63
CA SER A 262 23.49 -11.84 3.07
C SER A 262 23.15 -13.10 3.88
N ARG A 263 23.25 -14.28 3.25
CA ARG A 263 22.97 -15.56 3.94
C ARG A 263 23.78 -15.74 5.22
N ARG A 264 25.02 -15.24 5.24
CA ARG A 264 25.92 -15.37 6.40
C ARG A 264 25.42 -14.52 7.56
N ASP A 265 25.08 -13.28 7.29
CA ASP A 265 24.71 -12.31 8.31
C ASP A 265 23.32 -12.62 8.88
N VAL A 266 22.35 -12.88 7.99
CA VAL A 266 21.01 -13.34 8.38
C VAL A 266 21.09 -14.63 9.20
N GLN A 267 21.88 -15.64 8.79
CA GLN A 267 22.00 -16.88 9.58
C GLN A 267 22.59 -16.63 10.97
N PHE A 268 23.55 -15.72 11.08
CA PHE A 268 24.10 -15.33 12.39
C PHE A 268 23.01 -14.69 13.26
N TYR A 269 22.27 -13.72 12.71
CA TYR A 269 21.17 -13.05 13.42
C TYR A 269 20.09 -14.04 13.87
N LEU A 270 19.63 -14.91 12.95
CA LEU A 270 18.62 -15.95 13.26
C LEU A 270 19.02 -16.84 14.44
N ASN A 271 20.32 -17.20 14.52
CA ASN A 271 20.84 -17.96 15.66
C ASN A 271 20.80 -17.14 16.96
N CYS A 272 21.11 -15.85 16.88
CA CYS A 272 21.10 -14.94 18.04
C CYS A 272 19.70 -14.76 18.62
N VAL A 273 18.69 -14.57 17.78
CA VAL A 273 17.29 -14.37 18.22
C VAL A 273 16.56 -15.68 18.48
N GLY A 274 17.19 -16.82 18.18
CA GLY A 274 16.59 -18.15 18.39
C GLY A 274 15.41 -18.43 17.46
N TYR A 275 15.49 -17.97 16.21
CA TYR A 275 14.46 -18.23 15.19
C TYR A 275 14.32 -19.72 14.90
N ARG A 276 13.08 -20.21 14.85
CA ARG A 276 12.73 -21.62 14.66
C ARG A 276 11.79 -21.88 13.48
N GLY A 277 11.35 -20.80 12.81
CA GLY A 277 10.54 -20.90 11.60
C GLY A 277 11.35 -21.40 10.40
N LYS A 278 10.74 -21.36 9.24
CA LYS A 278 11.39 -21.70 7.97
C LYS A 278 11.63 -20.43 7.15
N LEU A 279 12.88 -20.15 6.81
CA LEU A 279 13.24 -19.14 5.81
C LEU A 279 13.36 -19.81 4.44
N SER A 280 12.64 -19.29 3.44
CA SER A 280 12.67 -19.80 2.06
C SER A 280 12.65 -18.65 1.06
N VAL A 281 13.12 -18.92 -0.16
CA VAL A 281 13.26 -17.94 -1.24
C VAL A 281 12.51 -18.41 -2.47
N VAL A 282 11.79 -17.50 -3.10
CA VAL A 282 11.17 -17.66 -4.43
C VAL A 282 11.80 -16.65 -5.37
N ASN A 283 12.48 -17.12 -6.41
CA ASN A 283 13.00 -16.24 -7.46
C ASN A 283 11.88 -16.03 -8.49
N VAL A 284 11.38 -14.80 -8.57
CA VAL A 284 10.36 -14.44 -9.55
C VAL A 284 11.00 -14.34 -10.93
N ASP A 285 10.34 -14.85 -11.95
CA ASP A 285 10.78 -14.92 -13.35
C ASP A 285 12.16 -15.61 -13.55
N ASN A 286 12.56 -16.46 -12.60
CA ASN A 286 13.89 -17.09 -12.58
C ASN A 286 15.06 -16.08 -12.67
N THR A 287 14.85 -14.85 -12.19
CA THR A 287 15.86 -13.79 -12.16
C THR A 287 16.27 -13.48 -10.72
N PRO A 288 17.15 -14.28 -10.10
CA PRO A 288 17.66 -13.97 -8.77
C PRO A 288 18.47 -12.66 -8.81
N PRO A 289 18.36 -11.79 -7.80
CA PRO A 289 19.19 -10.60 -7.70
C PRO A 289 20.67 -10.95 -7.75
N HIS A 290 21.47 -10.14 -8.43
CA HIS A 290 22.92 -10.31 -8.52
C HIS A 290 23.71 -9.39 -7.59
N PHE A 291 23.05 -8.56 -6.81
CA PHE A 291 23.65 -7.77 -5.73
C PHE A 291 22.87 -8.00 -4.42
N ALA A 292 23.59 -7.84 -3.30
CA ALA A 292 22.97 -7.85 -1.98
C ALA A 292 22.74 -6.40 -1.53
N ASP A 293 21.64 -6.20 -0.82
CA ASP A 293 21.30 -4.91 -0.20
C ASP A 293 20.93 -5.15 1.26
N GLU A 294 21.30 -4.24 2.12
CA GLU A 294 21.03 -4.27 3.55
C GLU A 294 19.54 -4.26 3.88
N GLU A 295 18.69 -3.76 2.98
CA GLU A 295 17.24 -3.75 3.13
C GLU A 295 16.67 -5.18 3.29
N ALA A 296 17.12 -6.11 2.44
CA ALA A 296 16.66 -7.50 2.50
C ALA A 296 17.13 -8.22 3.78
N ASP A 297 18.30 -7.86 4.31
CA ASP A 297 18.78 -8.36 5.61
C ASP A 297 17.89 -7.83 6.74
N LEU A 298 17.63 -6.52 6.78
CA LEU A 298 16.82 -5.85 7.79
C LEU A 298 15.41 -6.46 7.87
N ASP A 299 14.71 -6.60 6.75
CA ASP A 299 13.34 -7.11 6.71
C ASP A 299 13.24 -8.52 7.30
N ILE A 300 14.16 -9.40 6.92
CA ILE A 300 14.22 -10.77 7.47
C ILE A 300 14.51 -10.73 8.97
N GLU A 301 15.45 -9.90 9.41
CA GLU A 301 15.88 -9.82 10.79
C GLU A 301 14.79 -9.27 11.71
N MET A 302 14.10 -8.21 11.30
CA MET A 302 12.98 -7.64 12.05
C MET A 302 11.86 -8.66 12.24
N VAL A 303 11.45 -9.36 11.17
CA VAL A 303 10.41 -10.39 11.24
C VAL A 303 10.86 -11.56 12.12
N ALA A 304 12.06 -12.08 11.91
CA ALA A 304 12.57 -13.25 12.65
C ALA A 304 12.70 -12.96 14.16
N GLY A 305 13.12 -11.75 14.52
CA GLY A 305 13.26 -11.32 15.91
C GLY A 305 11.93 -11.22 16.66
N LEU A 306 10.82 -10.92 15.96
CA LEU A 306 9.51 -10.67 16.57
C LEU A 306 8.50 -11.80 16.35
N ALA A 307 8.67 -12.62 15.31
CA ALA A 307 7.82 -13.79 15.03
C ALA A 307 8.66 -15.07 14.89
N PRO A 308 9.27 -15.55 16.00
CA PRO A 308 10.34 -16.55 15.96
C PRO A 308 9.96 -17.92 15.41
N ASP A 309 8.67 -18.25 15.29
CA ASP A 309 8.18 -19.51 14.72
C ASP A 309 7.39 -19.32 13.39
N ALA A 310 7.30 -18.09 12.87
CA ALA A 310 6.65 -17.85 11.58
C ALA A 310 7.51 -18.38 10.42
N ASN A 311 6.85 -18.77 9.32
CA ASN A 311 7.56 -19.02 8.07
C ASN A 311 7.81 -17.67 7.37
N ILE A 312 9.05 -17.42 6.99
CA ILE A 312 9.45 -16.26 6.18
C ILE A 312 9.66 -16.73 4.76
N VAL A 313 9.00 -16.10 3.81
CA VAL A 313 9.15 -16.38 2.39
C VAL A 313 9.58 -15.10 1.66
N VAL A 314 10.84 -15.08 1.22
CA VAL A 314 11.40 -13.97 0.45
C VAL A 314 11.03 -14.18 -1.01
N TYR A 315 10.22 -13.29 -1.57
CA TYR A 315 9.96 -13.22 -3.01
C TYR A 315 10.91 -12.20 -3.60
N GLN A 316 11.89 -12.66 -4.35
CA GLN A 316 12.93 -11.78 -4.87
C GLN A 316 13.01 -11.82 -6.39
N THR A 317 13.36 -10.68 -6.96
CA THR A 317 13.67 -10.53 -8.38
C THR A 317 14.79 -9.50 -8.57
N ASP A 318 15.46 -9.57 -9.71
CA ASP A 318 16.45 -8.59 -10.09
C ASP A 318 15.80 -7.42 -10.85
N SER A 319 15.78 -6.24 -10.25
CA SER A 319 15.38 -5.02 -10.94
C SER A 319 16.46 -4.53 -11.93
N GLY A 320 17.67 -5.07 -11.85
CA GLY A 320 18.83 -4.63 -12.62
C GLY A 320 19.22 -3.19 -12.29
N ASN A 321 20.12 -2.64 -13.13
CA ASN A 321 20.41 -1.19 -13.09
C ASN A 321 19.38 -0.36 -13.86
N ASP A 322 18.28 -0.97 -14.31
CA ASP A 322 17.22 -0.32 -15.07
C ASP A 322 16.07 0.07 -14.15
N TYR A 323 16.21 1.22 -13.53
CA TYR A 323 15.18 1.80 -12.66
C TYR A 323 13.81 1.99 -13.34
N ASN A 324 13.74 1.96 -14.68
CA ASN A 324 12.47 2.02 -15.40
C ASN A 324 11.72 0.68 -15.38
N ARG A 325 12.37 -0.43 -15.00
CA ARG A 325 11.76 -1.75 -14.87
C ARG A 325 11.35 -2.11 -13.45
N PHE A 326 11.75 -1.33 -12.47
CA PHE A 326 11.47 -1.64 -11.06
C PHE A 326 9.97 -1.90 -10.83
N TRP A 327 9.11 -1.00 -11.27
CA TRP A 327 7.67 -1.10 -11.02
C TRP A 327 6.99 -2.26 -11.76
N GLN A 328 7.53 -2.67 -12.92
CA GLN A 328 7.09 -3.91 -13.57
C GLN A 328 7.45 -5.12 -12.71
N LYS A 329 8.70 -5.19 -12.25
CA LYS A 329 9.17 -6.26 -11.38
C LYS A 329 8.45 -6.26 -10.03
N PHE A 330 8.08 -5.08 -9.53
CA PHE A 330 7.22 -4.94 -8.37
C PHE A 330 5.87 -5.64 -8.61
N GLN A 331 5.22 -5.35 -9.72
CA GLN A 331 3.96 -5.99 -10.09
C GLN A 331 4.11 -7.50 -10.28
N ASP A 332 5.16 -7.97 -10.95
CA ASP A 332 5.44 -9.40 -11.15
C ASP A 332 5.55 -10.18 -9.84
N ILE A 333 6.21 -9.59 -8.82
CA ILE A 333 6.29 -10.20 -7.47
C ILE A 333 4.88 -10.35 -6.88
N PHE A 334 4.05 -9.31 -6.94
CA PHE A 334 2.71 -9.35 -6.34
C PHE A 334 1.74 -10.25 -7.10
N ASP A 335 1.82 -10.28 -8.43
CA ASP A 335 1.06 -11.23 -9.26
C ASP A 335 1.49 -12.68 -8.96
N LYS A 336 2.79 -12.92 -8.74
CA LYS A 336 3.30 -14.25 -8.33
C LYS A 336 2.84 -14.64 -6.92
N ILE A 337 2.81 -13.70 -5.98
CA ILE A 337 2.26 -13.94 -4.62
C ILE A 337 0.78 -14.31 -4.73
N SER A 338 0.00 -13.58 -5.52
CA SER A 338 -1.41 -13.88 -5.78
C SER A 338 -1.57 -15.29 -6.35
N ASP A 339 -0.82 -15.64 -7.38
CA ASP A 339 -0.88 -16.98 -7.95
C ASP A 339 -0.54 -18.08 -6.95
N ASP A 340 0.49 -17.90 -6.13
CA ASP A 340 0.94 -18.91 -5.18
C ASP A 340 0.00 -19.07 -3.97
N TYR A 341 -0.66 -17.99 -3.57
CA TYR A 341 -1.52 -17.94 -2.37
C TYR A 341 -3.02 -17.84 -2.66
N SER A 342 -3.46 -17.88 -3.92
CA SER A 342 -4.88 -17.81 -4.30
C SER A 342 -5.79 -18.84 -3.60
N SER A 343 -5.23 -19.92 -3.11
CA SER A 343 -5.95 -20.99 -2.39
C SER A 343 -5.47 -21.21 -0.96
N HIS A 344 -4.77 -20.21 -0.36
CA HIS A 344 -4.29 -20.35 1.02
C HIS A 344 -5.46 -20.51 2.01
N THR A 345 -5.21 -21.22 3.10
CA THR A 345 -6.23 -21.52 4.12
C THR A 345 -5.88 -20.99 5.50
N GLN A 346 -4.72 -20.39 5.65
CA GLN A 346 -4.21 -19.78 6.88
C GLN A 346 -3.83 -18.33 6.59
N PRO A 347 -3.83 -17.45 7.59
CA PRO A 347 -3.47 -16.05 7.39
C PRO A 347 -2.08 -15.90 6.77
N VAL A 348 -1.98 -14.99 5.81
CA VAL A 348 -0.74 -14.56 5.16
C VAL A 348 -0.59 -13.05 5.40
N VAL A 349 0.63 -12.64 5.70
CA VAL A 349 0.99 -11.23 5.90
C VAL A 349 2.16 -10.90 4.97
N VAL A 350 2.10 -9.76 4.32
CA VAL A 350 3.18 -9.23 3.47
C VAL A 350 3.74 -7.98 4.14
N SER A 351 5.06 -7.84 4.20
CA SER A 351 5.74 -6.60 4.56
C SER A 351 6.54 -6.08 3.39
N VAL A 352 6.36 -4.81 3.06
CA VAL A 352 6.99 -4.15 1.91
C VAL A 352 7.77 -2.95 2.41
N SER A 353 9.08 -2.98 2.25
CA SER A 353 9.98 -1.87 2.57
C SER A 353 10.38 -1.06 1.33
N TRP A 354 10.10 -1.59 0.14
CA TRP A 354 10.42 -0.98 -1.14
C TRP A 354 9.28 -0.11 -1.66
N GLY A 355 9.61 1.10 -2.05
CA GLY A 355 8.64 2.05 -2.59
C GLY A 355 9.29 3.35 -3.04
N ASP A 356 8.50 4.22 -3.65
CA ASP A 356 8.94 5.56 -4.05
C ASP A 356 7.72 6.50 -4.15
N THR A 357 7.95 7.78 -4.36
CA THR A 357 6.87 8.76 -4.46
C THR A 357 5.89 8.47 -5.61
N GLU A 358 4.59 8.69 -5.38
CA GLU A 358 3.56 8.58 -6.42
C GLU A 358 3.92 9.37 -7.69
N GLY A 359 4.63 10.49 -7.54
CA GLY A 359 5.00 11.38 -8.65
C GLY A 359 5.94 10.78 -9.68
N TYR A 360 6.55 9.63 -9.40
CA TYR A 360 7.43 8.93 -10.35
C TYR A 360 6.72 7.86 -11.18
N LEU A 361 5.47 7.54 -10.89
CA LEU A 361 4.69 6.56 -11.61
C LEU A 361 3.68 7.22 -12.56
N THR A 362 3.42 6.58 -13.69
CA THR A 362 2.27 6.94 -14.51
C THR A 362 0.99 6.54 -13.79
N TYR A 363 -0.10 7.28 -14.03
CA TYR A 363 -1.42 6.94 -13.48
C TYR A 363 -1.83 5.50 -13.81
N ASN A 364 -1.49 5.04 -15.01
CA ASN A 364 -1.81 3.70 -15.48
C ASN A 364 -1.03 2.60 -14.72
N MET A 365 0.27 2.85 -14.43
CA MET A 365 1.08 1.95 -13.61
C MET A 365 0.52 1.85 -12.19
N LEU A 366 0.21 2.99 -11.56
CA LEU A 366 -0.43 3.02 -10.24
C LEU A 366 -1.72 2.21 -10.21
N LYS A 367 -2.60 2.38 -11.24
CA LYS A 367 -3.86 1.64 -11.33
C LYS A 367 -3.69 0.15 -11.63
N SER A 368 -2.65 -0.21 -12.33
CA SER A 368 -2.32 -1.62 -12.59
C SER A 368 -1.92 -2.33 -11.30
N ILE A 369 -1.01 -1.73 -10.52
CA ILE A 369 -0.55 -2.29 -9.24
C ILE A 369 -1.69 -2.25 -8.19
N ASP A 370 -2.47 -1.15 -8.11
CA ASP A 370 -3.67 -1.04 -7.25
C ASP A 370 -4.64 -2.22 -7.45
N SER A 371 -4.86 -2.63 -8.71
CA SER A 371 -5.71 -3.78 -9.02
C SER A 371 -5.17 -5.10 -8.45
N THR A 372 -3.86 -5.32 -8.54
CA THR A 372 -3.21 -6.51 -7.96
C THR A 372 -3.25 -6.46 -6.43
N LEU A 373 -2.96 -5.32 -5.80
CA LEU A 373 -3.04 -5.13 -4.35
C LEU A 373 -4.48 -5.30 -3.83
N GLN A 374 -5.47 -4.83 -4.58
CA GLN A 374 -6.88 -5.03 -4.24
C GLN A 374 -7.28 -6.50 -4.32
N THR A 375 -6.77 -7.24 -5.30
CA THR A 375 -6.96 -8.70 -5.41
C THR A 375 -6.41 -9.39 -4.17
N LEU A 376 -5.16 -9.12 -3.81
CA LEU A 376 -4.52 -9.72 -2.64
C LEU A 376 -5.29 -9.43 -1.34
N THR A 377 -5.64 -8.18 -1.10
CA THR A 377 -6.21 -7.78 0.19
C THR A 377 -7.69 -8.08 0.32
N THR A 378 -8.47 -7.81 -0.73
CA THR A 378 -9.93 -7.92 -0.68
C THR A 378 -10.42 -9.32 -1.06
N VAL A 379 -9.81 -9.96 -2.05
CA VAL A 379 -10.25 -11.26 -2.56
C VAL A 379 -9.53 -12.41 -1.88
N GLU A 380 -8.21 -12.32 -1.75
CA GLU A 380 -7.38 -13.36 -1.15
C GLU A 380 -7.16 -13.16 0.35
N HIS A 381 -7.62 -12.02 0.90
CA HIS A 381 -7.54 -11.74 2.33
C HIS A 381 -6.12 -11.76 2.91
N ILE A 382 -5.15 -11.32 2.13
CA ILE A 382 -3.76 -11.16 2.53
C ILE A 382 -3.57 -9.75 3.09
N ASN A 383 -2.98 -9.63 4.28
CA ASN A 383 -2.68 -8.33 4.86
C ASN A 383 -1.35 -7.81 4.31
N VAL A 384 -1.35 -6.63 3.71
CA VAL A 384 -0.14 -5.98 3.17
C VAL A 384 0.17 -4.75 4.01
N PHE A 385 1.34 -4.75 4.65
CA PHE A 385 1.94 -3.61 5.32
C PHE A 385 3.02 -3.04 4.43
N ALA A 386 3.10 -1.72 4.32
CA ALA A 386 4.15 -1.08 3.54
C ALA A 386 4.70 0.15 4.26
N ALA A 387 6.01 0.29 4.24
CA ALA A 387 6.69 1.49 4.68
C ALA A 387 6.11 2.73 3.99
N SER A 388 5.87 3.80 4.75
CA SER A 388 5.26 5.01 4.22
C SER A 388 6.25 5.99 3.59
N GLY A 389 7.55 5.68 3.68
CA GLY A 389 8.66 6.51 3.20
C GLY A 389 9.43 7.18 4.32
N ASP A 390 10.63 7.66 3.99
CA ASP A 390 11.61 8.13 4.95
C ASP A 390 11.95 9.63 4.82
N CYS A 391 11.27 10.32 3.93
CA CYS A 391 11.53 11.73 3.64
C CYS A 391 10.45 12.67 4.20
N GLY A 392 9.74 12.23 5.22
CA GLY A 392 8.65 12.99 5.84
C GLY A 392 7.52 13.27 4.85
N ALA A 393 7.00 14.48 4.90
CA ALA A 393 5.94 14.92 3.99
C ALA A 393 6.44 15.24 2.56
N TYR A 394 7.73 15.16 2.31
CA TYR A 394 8.39 15.51 1.05
C TYR A 394 9.04 14.30 0.39
N ASP A 395 8.28 13.24 0.22
CA ASP A 395 8.76 11.94 -0.24
C ASP A 395 9.18 11.96 -1.72
N SER A 396 10.06 12.90 -2.06
CA SER A 396 10.68 13.04 -3.39
C SER A 396 12.01 13.77 -3.32
N ARG A 397 13.06 13.17 -3.88
CA ARG A 397 14.38 13.79 -4.01
C ARG A 397 14.46 14.85 -5.10
N ASP A 398 13.69 14.66 -6.17
CA ASP A 398 13.67 15.59 -7.30
C ASP A 398 12.85 16.84 -7.02
N TYR A 399 11.89 16.74 -6.10
CA TYR A 399 10.96 17.79 -5.75
C TYR A 399 10.96 18.06 -4.25
N PRO A 400 12.10 18.45 -3.66
CA PRO A 400 12.29 18.50 -2.19
C PRO A 400 11.39 19.50 -1.47
N ASN A 401 10.70 20.37 -2.20
CA ASN A 401 9.77 21.36 -1.65
C ASN A 401 8.30 21.07 -2.02
N THR A 402 8.02 19.89 -2.58
CA THR A 402 6.66 19.49 -2.97
C THR A 402 6.17 18.42 -2.03
N LEU A 403 5.04 18.65 -1.38
CA LEU A 403 4.38 17.64 -0.55
C LEU A 403 4.02 16.43 -1.41
N ASN A 404 4.45 15.26 -0.98
CA ASN A 404 4.32 14.00 -1.69
C ASN A 404 4.18 12.84 -0.71
N VAL A 405 3.71 11.70 -1.19
CA VAL A 405 3.59 10.46 -0.41
C VAL A 405 4.19 9.28 -1.16
N GLY A 406 4.70 8.33 -0.41
CA GLY A 406 5.28 7.09 -0.93
C GLY A 406 4.20 6.09 -1.35
N PHE A 407 4.42 5.43 -2.49
CA PHE A 407 3.70 4.28 -2.97
C PHE A 407 4.59 3.04 -2.80
N PRO A 408 4.08 1.87 -2.32
CA PRO A 408 2.68 1.49 -2.20
C PRO A 408 1.99 1.87 -0.87
N GLY A 409 2.65 2.53 0.08
CA GLY A 409 2.05 2.95 1.35
C GLY A 409 0.79 3.82 1.19
N SER A 410 0.67 4.56 0.08
CA SER A 410 -0.50 5.38 -0.24
C SER A 410 -1.65 4.62 -0.90
N ASP A 411 -1.46 3.36 -1.29
CA ASP A 411 -2.52 2.55 -1.88
C ASP A 411 -3.66 2.29 -0.86
N PRO A 412 -4.95 2.42 -1.26
CA PRO A 412 -6.06 2.21 -0.34
C PRO A 412 -6.26 0.74 0.10
N ASN A 413 -5.59 -0.22 -0.54
CA ASN A 413 -5.65 -1.63 -0.18
C ASN A 413 -4.50 -2.06 0.75
N VAL A 414 -3.55 -1.16 1.03
CA VAL A 414 -2.36 -1.39 1.83
C VAL A 414 -2.46 -0.66 3.16
N ILE A 415 -1.85 -1.21 4.20
CA ILE A 415 -1.68 -0.55 5.50
C ILE A 415 -0.34 0.20 5.45
N GLY A 416 -0.39 1.51 5.28
CA GLY A 416 0.80 2.37 5.28
C GLY A 416 1.34 2.52 6.69
N VAL A 417 2.65 2.27 6.89
CA VAL A 417 3.31 2.24 8.19
C VAL A 417 4.33 3.36 8.30
N GLY A 418 4.08 4.31 9.19
CA GLY A 418 4.98 5.41 9.52
C GLY A 418 5.99 5.05 10.61
N GLY A 419 6.87 5.99 10.89
CA GLY A 419 7.99 5.82 11.82
C GLY A 419 7.89 6.64 13.10
N THR A 420 8.43 6.08 14.19
CA THR A 420 8.54 6.75 15.48
C THR A 420 9.92 6.58 16.11
N PHE A 421 10.26 7.47 17.05
CA PHE A 421 11.30 7.22 18.06
C PHE A 421 10.65 6.60 19.29
N LEU A 422 10.96 5.35 19.56
CA LEU A 422 10.52 4.61 20.74
C LEU A 422 11.55 4.76 21.88
N TYR A 423 11.10 5.21 23.05
CA TYR A 423 11.91 5.28 24.27
C TYR A 423 11.36 4.29 25.31
N ILE A 424 12.25 3.50 25.87
CA ILE A 424 11.93 2.44 26.86
C ILE A 424 12.69 2.66 28.17
N ASP A 425 12.20 2.02 29.22
CA ASP A 425 12.95 1.86 30.47
C ASP A 425 13.85 0.61 30.45
N ASN A 426 14.60 0.39 31.54
CA ASN A 426 15.50 -0.76 31.68
C ASN A 426 14.76 -2.12 31.66
N GLN A 427 13.44 -2.13 31.80
CA GLN A 427 12.60 -3.33 31.71
C GLN A 427 11.99 -3.52 30.32
N GLY A 428 12.28 -2.62 29.36
CA GLY A 428 11.71 -2.62 28.01
C GLY A 428 10.29 -2.05 27.93
N ASN A 429 9.78 -1.44 29.01
CA ASN A 429 8.47 -0.81 28.96
C ASN A 429 8.58 0.53 28.23
N ARG A 430 7.63 0.82 27.37
CA ARG A 430 7.51 2.10 26.68
C ARG A 430 7.32 3.24 27.70
N THR A 431 8.22 4.20 27.70
CA THR A 431 8.16 5.39 28.55
C THR A 431 7.67 6.61 27.79
N ARG A 432 8.06 6.72 26.52
CA ARG A 432 7.71 7.82 25.62
C ARG A 432 7.82 7.33 24.19
N GLU A 433 7.03 7.93 23.31
CA GLU A 433 7.17 7.75 21.87
C GLU A 433 6.80 9.05 21.15
N ILE A 434 7.54 9.38 20.10
CA ILE A 434 7.32 10.61 19.31
C ILE A 434 7.45 10.27 17.82
N ALA A 435 6.86 11.10 16.97
CA ALA A 435 7.04 10.94 15.52
C ALA A 435 8.52 10.99 15.16
N TRP A 436 8.93 10.15 14.20
CA TRP A 436 10.30 10.13 13.72
C TRP A 436 10.59 11.34 12.84
N ASP A 437 11.60 12.12 13.23
CA ASP A 437 12.10 13.31 12.56
C ASP A 437 13.51 13.58 13.10
N GLU A 438 14.54 13.34 12.29
CA GLU A 438 15.92 13.38 12.76
C GLU A 438 16.48 14.80 13.01
N ASP A 439 15.90 15.83 12.40
CA ASP A 439 16.30 17.21 12.69
C ASP A 439 15.19 18.22 12.31
N PRO A 440 14.30 18.56 13.25
CA PRO A 440 13.19 19.48 13.00
C PRO A 440 13.61 20.93 12.70
N HIS A 441 14.93 21.24 12.76
CA HIS A 441 15.44 22.62 12.59
C HIS A 441 16.14 22.85 11.25
N LYS A 442 16.35 21.79 10.44
CA LYS A 442 16.95 21.92 9.11
C LYS A 442 15.87 21.99 8.03
N HIS A 443 16.25 22.47 6.85
CA HIS A 443 15.34 22.59 5.71
C HIS A 443 14.77 21.21 5.32
N PRO A 444 13.46 21.10 5.11
CA PRO A 444 12.83 19.86 4.70
C PRO A 444 13.32 19.48 3.29
N SER A 445 14.19 18.54 3.21
CA SER A 445 14.54 17.89 1.96
C SER A 445 15.08 16.50 2.24
N CYS A 446 14.62 15.52 1.51
CA CYS A 446 15.10 14.13 1.53
C CYS A 446 16.62 14.00 1.27
N GLN A 447 17.34 15.09 1.06
CA GLN A 447 18.78 15.11 0.81
C GLN A 447 19.61 15.06 2.09
N ASN A 448 19.06 15.49 3.24
CA ASN A 448 19.82 15.60 4.49
C ASN A 448 18.97 15.38 5.75
N GLN A 449 17.71 14.99 5.61
CA GLN A 449 16.81 14.80 6.74
C GLN A 449 15.88 13.62 6.48
N TRP A 450 15.74 12.81 7.49
CA TRP A 450 14.93 11.62 7.49
C TRP A 450 13.77 11.80 8.47
N GLY A 451 12.63 11.22 8.13
CA GLY A 451 11.45 11.30 8.98
C GLY A 451 10.31 10.48 8.40
N SER A 452 9.31 10.22 9.23
CA SER A 452 8.15 9.42 8.90
C SER A 452 7.40 9.92 7.66
N GLY A 453 7.32 9.12 6.61
CA GLY A 453 6.54 9.42 5.41
C GLY A 453 5.07 9.60 5.75
N GLY A 454 4.43 10.62 5.17
CA GLY A 454 3.02 10.83 5.38
C GLY A 454 2.48 12.12 4.78
N GLY A 455 1.21 12.10 4.43
CA GLY A 455 0.56 13.20 3.74
C GLY A 455 -0.70 12.76 2.99
N LEU A 456 -0.96 13.44 1.88
CA LEU A 456 -2.12 13.24 1.01
C LEU A 456 -1.69 12.61 -0.31
N SER A 457 -2.34 11.52 -0.70
CA SER A 457 -2.23 10.99 -2.05
C SER A 457 -2.67 12.04 -3.07
N SER A 458 -2.01 12.04 -4.21
CA SER A 458 -2.41 12.85 -5.38
C SER A 458 -3.31 12.07 -6.35
N VAL A 459 -3.45 10.75 -6.15
CA VAL A 459 -4.09 9.82 -7.08
C VAL A 459 -5.32 9.15 -6.46
N PHE A 460 -5.21 8.66 -5.24
CA PHE A 460 -6.24 7.83 -4.61
C PHE A 460 -7.24 8.67 -3.81
N ALA A 461 -8.53 8.51 -4.10
CA ALA A 461 -9.58 9.10 -3.28
C ALA A 461 -9.56 8.48 -1.86
N ARG A 462 -9.94 9.29 -0.85
CA ARG A 462 -10.05 8.82 0.53
C ARG A 462 -11.09 7.71 0.65
N PRO A 463 -10.71 6.49 1.06
CA PRO A 463 -11.64 5.38 1.21
C PRO A 463 -12.70 5.68 2.30
N THR A 464 -13.87 5.09 2.15
CA THR A 464 -14.96 5.27 3.13
C THR A 464 -14.58 4.77 4.52
N TRP A 465 -13.80 3.70 4.61
CA TRP A 465 -13.34 3.14 5.88
C TRP A 465 -12.38 4.08 6.64
N GLN A 466 -11.69 5.01 5.96
CA GLN A 466 -10.84 6.01 6.59
C GLN A 466 -11.65 7.19 7.17
N GLN A 467 -12.94 7.31 6.88
CA GLN A 467 -13.77 8.41 7.36
C GLN A 467 -14.28 8.21 8.79
N GLY A 468 -14.63 9.30 9.45
CA GLY A 468 -15.35 9.28 10.74
C GLY A 468 -14.51 8.91 11.98
N TYR A 469 -13.17 8.98 11.91
CA TYR A 469 -12.30 8.89 13.07
C TYR A 469 -11.74 10.27 13.45
N ALA A 470 -11.45 10.48 14.74
CA ALA A 470 -10.89 11.74 15.23
C ALA A 470 -9.54 12.05 14.56
N GLY A 471 -9.34 13.28 14.11
CA GLY A 471 -8.12 13.70 13.40
C GLY A 471 -8.17 13.53 11.88
N ILE A 472 -8.96 12.59 11.34
CA ILE A 472 -9.04 12.35 9.88
C ILE A 472 -9.52 13.58 9.11
N GLN A 473 -10.52 14.27 9.63
CA GLN A 473 -10.96 15.53 9.03
C GLN A 473 -10.27 16.69 9.74
N ASN A 474 -9.29 17.28 9.09
CA ASN A 474 -8.50 18.41 9.59
C ASN A 474 -8.26 19.46 8.50
N GLN A 475 -7.50 20.51 8.80
CA GLN A 475 -7.26 21.64 7.89
C GLN A 475 -6.55 21.27 6.58
N TYR A 476 -5.86 20.13 6.52
CA TYR A 476 -5.12 19.67 5.33
C TYR A 476 -5.97 18.76 4.46
N SER A 477 -7.06 18.20 4.98
CA SER A 477 -7.88 17.20 4.28
C SER A 477 -8.55 17.77 3.04
N ASN A 478 -8.43 17.05 1.90
CA ASN A 478 -8.96 17.48 0.61
C ASN A 478 -9.80 16.40 -0.11
N GLY A 479 -10.12 15.30 0.57
CA GLY A 479 -10.89 14.19 0.00
C GLY A 479 -10.06 13.08 -0.61
N TYR A 480 -8.74 13.19 -0.62
CA TYR A 480 -7.81 12.14 -1.02
C TYR A 480 -7.39 11.25 0.15
N ARG A 481 -6.83 10.06 -0.18
CA ARG A 481 -6.25 9.10 0.76
C ARG A 481 -5.21 9.78 1.63
N GLN A 482 -5.24 9.51 2.92
CA GLN A 482 -4.36 10.08 3.95
C GLN A 482 -3.49 8.97 4.55
N ILE A 483 -2.20 9.19 4.65
CA ILE A 483 -1.22 8.25 5.19
C ILE A 483 -0.30 8.91 6.23
N PRO A 484 0.33 8.08 7.11
CA PRO A 484 0.22 6.62 7.24
C PRO A 484 -1.08 6.19 7.95
N ASP A 485 -1.38 4.87 7.95
CA ASP A 485 -2.49 4.33 8.72
C ASP A 485 -2.11 4.11 10.19
N VAL A 486 -0.90 3.62 10.39
CA VAL A 486 -0.31 3.26 11.69
C VAL A 486 1.18 3.58 11.68
N ALA A 487 1.87 3.43 12.82
CA ALA A 487 3.32 3.60 12.90
C ALA A 487 3.95 2.58 13.86
N ALA A 488 5.27 2.45 13.81
CA ALA A 488 6.08 1.73 14.80
C ALA A 488 7.48 2.34 14.89
N SER A 489 8.36 1.77 15.76
CA SER A 489 9.76 2.15 15.83
C SER A 489 10.39 2.15 14.44
N ALA A 490 11.09 3.23 14.13
CA ALA A 490 11.81 3.43 12.87
C ALA A 490 13.24 3.92 13.14
N TYR A 491 13.72 3.74 14.37
CA TYR A 491 15.06 4.20 14.73
C TYR A 491 15.57 3.46 15.97
N TYR A 492 16.85 3.19 16.00
CA TYR A 492 17.56 2.40 17.01
C TYR A 492 17.27 0.89 16.99
N ASP A 493 16.57 0.35 16.01
CA ASP A 493 16.33 -1.08 15.91
C ASP A 493 17.61 -1.82 15.51
N SER A 494 18.00 -2.86 16.28
CA SER A 494 19.26 -3.56 16.10
C SER A 494 19.23 -4.52 14.92
N VAL A 495 20.26 -4.43 14.05
CA VAL A 495 20.44 -5.29 12.87
C VAL A 495 21.89 -5.76 12.76
N TYR A 496 22.11 -6.92 12.10
CA TYR A 496 23.44 -7.49 11.88
C TYR A 496 23.79 -7.55 10.40
N ILE A 497 24.60 -6.64 9.94
CA ILE A 497 24.88 -6.40 8.53
C ILE A 497 26.40 -6.34 8.31
N SER A 498 26.88 -6.94 7.22
CA SER A 498 28.30 -6.95 6.86
C SER A 498 29.22 -7.43 7.98
N GLY A 499 28.74 -8.38 8.78
CA GLY A 499 29.50 -8.98 9.88
C GLY A 499 29.59 -8.14 11.15
N GLN A 500 28.75 -7.11 11.30
CA GLN A 500 28.75 -6.19 12.45
C GLN A 500 27.31 -5.84 12.86
N TRP A 501 27.15 -5.40 14.11
CA TRP A 501 25.90 -4.87 14.61
C TRP A 501 25.78 -3.38 14.33
N TYR A 502 24.61 -3.00 13.84
CA TYR A 502 24.20 -1.62 13.63
C TYR A 502 22.84 -1.38 14.31
N TYR A 503 22.47 -0.13 14.44
CA TYR A 503 21.05 0.21 14.53
C TYR A 503 20.59 0.84 13.22
N SER A 504 19.38 0.52 12.85
CA SER A 504 18.74 1.01 11.62
C SER A 504 17.91 2.27 11.88
N GLY A 505 17.72 3.06 10.83
CA GLY A 505 16.73 4.14 10.76
C GLY A 505 15.95 4.00 9.44
N GLY A 506 14.63 4.07 9.51
CA GLY A 506 13.73 3.97 8.35
C GLY A 506 12.37 3.35 8.69
N THR A 507 11.33 3.75 7.95
CA THR A 507 10.01 3.09 8.02
C THR A 507 10.06 1.64 7.54
N SER A 508 11.16 1.25 6.90
CA SER A 508 11.55 -0.13 6.57
C SER A 508 11.66 -1.04 7.80
N ALA A 509 12.02 -0.51 8.98
CA ALA A 509 11.97 -1.28 10.23
C ALA A 509 10.53 -1.36 10.78
N ALA A 510 9.75 -0.30 10.63
CA ALA A 510 8.40 -0.20 11.18
C ALA A 510 7.41 -1.16 10.50
N SER A 511 7.50 -1.35 9.18
CA SER A 511 6.62 -2.23 8.41
C SER A 511 6.74 -3.70 8.85
N PRO A 512 7.93 -4.33 8.90
CA PRO A 512 8.08 -5.70 9.37
C PRO A 512 7.76 -5.87 10.86
N ILE A 513 7.94 -4.84 11.71
CA ILE A 513 7.47 -4.88 13.11
C ILE A 513 5.95 -5.08 13.16
N TRP A 514 5.19 -4.31 12.36
CA TRP A 514 3.75 -4.47 12.25
C TRP A 514 3.36 -5.83 11.68
N ALA A 515 3.98 -6.25 10.58
CA ALA A 515 3.69 -7.52 9.92
C ALA A 515 3.92 -8.70 10.86
N ALA A 516 5.05 -8.74 11.58
CA ALA A 516 5.37 -9.78 12.55
C ALA A 516 4.37 -9.80 13.71
N GLY A 517 4.12 -8.64 14.34
CA GLY A 517 3.17 -8.54 15.44
C GLY A 517 1.75 -8.92 15.03
N TYR A 518 1.31 -8.49 13.84
CA TYR A 518 -0.01 -8.81 13.31
C TYR A 518 -0.16 -10.30 12.97
N ALA A 519 0.90 -10.96 12.49
CA ALA A 519 0.90 -12.41 12.28
C ALA A 519 0.64 -13.18 13.59
N LEU A 520 1.22 -12.74 14.72
CA LEU A 520 0.94 -13.32 16.04
C LEU A 520 -0.53 -13.09 16.48
N VAL A 521 -1.06 -11.91 16.21
CA VAL A 521 -2.47 -11.58 16.45
C VAL A 521 -3.38 -12.50 15.64
N GLN A 522 -3.09 -12.67 14.34
CA GLN A 522 -3.85 -13.58 13.47
C GLN A 522 -3.77 -15.04 13.94
N GLN A 523 -2.60 -15.51 14.36
CA GLN A 523 -2.45 -16.82 14.98
C GLN A 523 -3.38 -16.99 16.18
N GLY A 524 -3.41 -15.99 17.05
CA GLY A 524 -4.29 -15.98 18.22
C GLY A 524 -5.77 -16.03 17.85
N LEU A 525 -6.20 -15.25 16.86
CA LEU A 525 -7.58 -15.23 16.37
C LEU A 525 -7.98 -16.60 15.79
N VAL A 526 -7.15 -17.18 14.93
CA VAL A 526 -7.41 -18.52 14.36
C VAL A 526 -7.55 -19.58 15.45
N GLN A 527 -6.63 -19.60 16.42
CA GLN A 527 -6.64 -20.61 17.49
C GLN A 527 -7.82 -20.44 18.46
N SER A 528 -8.25 -19.21 18.72
CA SER A 528 -9.34 -18.94 19.67
C SER A 528 -10.73 -18.95 19.06
N THR A 529 -10.87 -18.59 17.78
CA THR A 529 -12.17 -18.35 17.13
C THR A 529 -12.38 -19.17 15.85
N GLY A 530 -11.30 -19.65 15.23
CA GLY A 530 -11.33 -20.28 13.91
C GLY A 530 -11.40 -19.28 12.75
N TYR A 531 -11.27 -17.97 13.04
CA TYR A 531 -11.37 -16.91 12.04
C TYR A 531 -10.13 -16.00 12.08
N TYR A 532 -9.92 -15.25 10.99
CA TYR A 532 -8.94 -14.18 10.89
C TYR A 532 -9.56 -12.98 10.13
N VAL A 533 -8.83 -11.88 10.00
CA VAL A 533 -9.29 -10.66 9.36
C VAL A 533 -8.25 -10.11 8.40
N ALA A 534 -8.69 -9.34 7.39
CA ALA A 534 -7.77 -8.72 6.43
C ALA A 534 -8.16 -7.29 6.06
N GLY A 535 -7.18 -6.55 5.58
CA GLY A 535 -7.29 -5.22 5.02
C GLY A 535 -7.29 -4.08 6.03
N PRO A 536 -6.97 -2.84 5.58
CA PRO A 536 -6.82 -1.67 6.44
C PRO A 536 -8.12 -1.25 7.15
N ALA A 537 -9.28 -1.49 6.54
CA ALA A 537 -10.60 -1.14 7.09
C ALA A 537 -10.83 -1.71 8.51
N VAL A 538 -10.23 -2.87 8.80
CA VAL A 538 -10.37 -3.55 10.09
C VAL A 538 -9.71 -2.74 11.22
N LEU A 539 -8.54 -2.15 10.98
CA LEU A 539 -7.83 -1.33 11.97
C LEU A 539 -8.61 -0.06 12.30
N TYR A 540 -9.21 0.58 11.30
CA TYR A 540 -10.06 1.75 11.52
C TYR A 540 -11.38 1.38 12.22
N THR A 541 -11.93 0.22 11.95
CA THR A 541 -13.10 -0.30 12.69
C THR A 541 -12.74 -0.55 14.14
N LEU A 542 -11.59 -1.16 14.41
CA LEU A 542 -11.06 -1.38 15.73
C LEU A 542 -10.87 -0.05 16.49
N ALA A 543 -10.26 0.94 15.86
CA ALA A 543 -10.05 2.26 16.45
C ALA A 543 -11.36 2.98 16.81
N ARG A 544 -12.40 2.87 15.96
CA ARG A 544 -13.70 3.53 16.20
C ARG A 544 -14.57 2.81 17.23
N GLN A 545 -14.68 1.49 17.13
CA GLN A 545 -15.68 0.72 17.88
C GLN A 545 -15.12 0.12 19.16
N TYR A 546 -13.83 -0.12 19.21
CA TYR A 546 -13.15 -0.81 20.31
C TYR A 546 -12.00 0.01 20.93
N ALA A 547 -12.09 1.35 20.85
CA ALA A 547 -11.11 2.26 21.44
C ALA A 547 -10.85 2.00 22.92
N SER A 548 -11.85 1.52 23.66
CA SER A 548 -11.73 1.16 25.08
C SER A 548 -10.74 0.02 25.37
N THR A 549 -10.37 -0.77 24.36
CA THR A 549 -9.32 -1.79 24.49
C THR A 549 -7.91 -1.20 24.38
N ASN A 550 -7.77 0.09 24.04
CA ASN A 550 -6.50 0.79 23.77
C ASN A 550 -5.61 0.04 22.76
N PRO A 551 -6.11 -0.20 21.54
CA PRO A 551 -5.37 -0.97 20.53
C PRO A 551 -4.15 -0.25 20.00
N PHE A 552 -4.14 1.08 20.06
CA PHE A 552 -3.07 1.94 19.58
C PHE A 552 -2.62 2.91 20.68
N PHE A 553 -1.33 3.22 20.66
CA PHE A 553 -0.77 4.32 21.43
C PHE A 553 -0.77 5.57 20.54
N ASP A 554 -1.60 6.54 20.88
CA ASP A 554 -1.74 7.80 20.17
C ASP A 554 -0.48 8.67 20.35
N ILE A 555 0.20 9.00 19.26
CA ILE A 555 1.45 9.77 19.25
C ILE A 555 1.12 11.24 19.02
N GLN A 556 1.38 12.08 20.02
CA GLN A 556 0.96 13.49 20.05
C GLN A 556 2.12 14.48 20.04
N LYS A 557 3.35 14.02 19.74
CA LYS A 557 4.56 14.84 19.76
C LYS A 557 5.44 14.55 18.58
N GLY A 558 6.10 15.58 18.06
CA GLY A 558 6.94 15.53 16.88
C GLY A 558 6.18 15.99 15.64
N ASN A 559 6.80 15.79 14.51
CA ASN A 559 6.25 16.12 13.19
C ASN A 559 6.96 15.24 12.15
N ASN A 560 6.56 15.33 10.88
CA ASN A 560 7.25 14.68 9.78
C ASN A 560 7.83 15.71 8.78
N LEU A 561 8.49 16.73 9.28
CA LEU A 561 9.05 17.88 8.55
C LEU A 561 7.98 18.90 8.08
N TYR A 562 6.70 18.58 8.14
CA TYR A 562 5.61 19.47 7.76
C TYR A 562 4.35 19.30 8.61
N TYR A 563 3.82 18.09 8.72
CA TYR A 563 2.61 17.81 9.49
C TYR A 563 2.97 17.54 10.95
N PRO A 564 2.30 18.17 11.91
CA PRO A 564 2.50 17.87 13.33
C PRO A 564 1.78 16.59 13.74
N ALA A 565 2.34 15.88 14.71
CA ALA A 565 1.62 14.86 15.45
C ALA A 565 0.56 15.51 16.35
N THR A 566 -0.66 14.97 16.34
CA THR A 566 -1.82 15.55 17.04
C THR A 566 -2.68 14.46 17.67
N PRO A 567 -3.53 14.78 18.67
CA PRO A 567 -4.45 13.79 19.23
C PRO A 567 -5.36 13.16 18.17
N GLY A 568 -5.51 11.84 18.22
CA GLY A 568 -6.24 11.04 17.24
C GLY A 568 -5.38 10.72 16.02
N TRP A 569 -6.00 10.53 14.87
CA TRP A 569 -5.26 10.28 13.64
C TRP A 569 -4.52 11.52 13.14
N ASP A 570 -3.28 11.38 12.73
CA ASP A 570 -2.49 12.44 12.10
C ASP A 570 -1.64 11.93 10.91
N PHE A 571 -1.07 12.89 10.15
CA PHE A 571 -0.27 12.60 8.95
C PHE A 571 1.17 12.12 9.24
N THR A 572 1.54 11.94 10.50
CA THR A 572 2.89 11.49 10.87
C THR A 572 2.90 10.05 11.35
N THR A 573 1.87 9.64 12.08
CA THR A 573 1.82 8.35 12.79
C THR A 573 0.49 7.62 12.63
N GLY A 574 -0.44 8.16 11.85
CA GLY A 574 -1.75 7.54 11.62
C GLY A 574 -2.56 7.35 12.91
N LEU A 575 -3.06 6.16 13.13
CA LEU A 575 -3.77 5.76 14.37
C LEU A 575 -2.81 5.62 15.57
N GLY A 576 -1.49 5.69 15.34
CA GLY A 576 -0.46 5.51 16.34
C GLY A 576 0.23 4.14 16.27
N THR A 577 1.01 3.82 17.33
CA THR A 577 1.82 2.61 17.40
C THR A 577 1.07 1.47 18.10
N PRO A 578 1.44 0.19 17.88
CA PRO A 578 0.59 -0.92 18.25
C PRO A 578 0.64 -1.27 19.74
N ASN A 579 -0.51 -1.70 20.29
CA ASN A 579 -0.58 -2.57 21.43
C ASN A 579 -1.13 -3.92 20.95
N MET A 580 -0.27 -4.84 20.53
CA MET A 580 -0.66 -6.07 19.84
C MET A 580 -1.60 -6.96 20.68
N ASN A 581 -1.41 -7.01 22.00
CA ASN A 581 -2.34 -7.74 22.85
C ASN A 581 -3.73 -7.09 22.89
N SER A 582 -3.80 -5.77 22.90
CA SER A 582 -5.09 -5.05 22.87
C SER A 582 -5.75 -5.10 21.49
N ILE A 583 -4.96 -5.06 20.41
CA ILE A 583 -5.43 -5.31 19.04
C ILE A 583 -6.08 -6.70 18.97
N TYR A 584 -5.40 -7.75 19.45
CA TYR A 584 -5.98 -9.09 19.52
C TYR A 584 -7.31 -9.11 20.29
N ASN A 585 -7.34 -8.52 21.48
CA ASN A 585 -8.56 -8.49 22.31
C ASN A 585 -9.72 -7.77 21.61
N GLY A 586 -9.46 -6.66 20.92
CA GLY A 586 -10.47 -5.92 20.18
C GLY A 586 -10.95 -6.66 18.93
N LEU A 587 -10.03 -7.30 18.17
CA LEU A 587 -10.37 -8.08 17.00
C LEU A 587 -11.19 -9.35 17.34
N GLN A 588 -11.02 -9.92 18.51
CA GLN A 588 -11.89 -11.02 18.97
C GLN A 588 -13.38 -10.62 18.97
N PHE A 589 -13.72 -9.37 19.31
CA PHE A 589 -15.10 -8.89 19.23
C PHE A 589 -15.58 -8.76 17.79
N ILE A 590 -14.71 -8.35 16.88
CA ILE A 590 -15.05 -8.22 15.44
C ILE A 590 -15.30 -9.60 14.82
N VAL A 591 -14.49 -10.61 15.15
CA VAL A 591 -14.66 -11.97 14.59
C VAL A 591 -15.66 -12.83 15.35
N GLY A 592 -15.96 -12.50 16.61
CA GLY A 592 -16.93 -13.20 17.45
C GLY A 592 -18.36 -12.66 17.36
N ALA A 593 -18.54 -11.50 16.75
CA ALA A 593 -19.85 -10.88 16.50
C ALA A 593 -20.49 -11.49 15.22
#